data_bcc770a068b96bf77abc7fac8707728a
#
_entry.id   bcc770a068b96bf77abc7fac8707728a
#
_cell.length_a   1.000
_cell.length_b   1.000
_cell.length_c   1.000
_cell.angle_alpha   90.00
_cell.angle_beta   90.00
_cell.angle_gamma   90.00
#
_symmetry.space_group_name_H-M   'P 1'
#
loop_
_entity.id
_entity.type
_entity.pdbx_description
1 polymer ?
#
loop_
_entity_poly.entity_id
_entity_poly.type
_entity_poly.pdbx_seq_one_letter_code
_entity_poly.pdbx_strand_id
1 'polypeptide(L)'
;FMVARACFPFRVLVTFQSRFGKAEWLKPYTQPTLESLAAQGIKRVDVMCPGFVADCLETLEEIAMECKEAFLEKGGKTFHYIPCLNESDAWINALADLTRAHLGNWLDIAPADASTRAAMLERARALGARQ
;
A
#
# COMPACT_ATOMS: atom_id res chain seq x y z
N PHE A 1 3.40 5.29 -6.06
CA PHE A 1 2.27 6.09 -6.54
C PHE A 1 1.65 6.84 -5.36
N MET A 2 1.68 8.16 -5.38
CA MET A 2 1.20 9.00 -4.28
C MET A 2 0.21 10.02 -4.81
N VAL A 3 -0.84 10.33 -4.05
CA VAL A 3 -1.81 11.38 -4.34
C VAL A 3 -1.73 12.43 -3.25
N ALA A 4 -1.38 13.66 -3.61
CA ALA A 4 -1.43 14.80 -2.70
C ALA A 4 -2.61 15.70 -3.05
N ARG A 5 -3.38 16.10 -2.05
CA ARG A 5 -4.55 16.98 -2.19
C ARG A 5 -4.28 18.33 -1.53
N ALA A 6 -4.44 19.42 -2.26
CA ALA A 6 -4.43 20.75 -1.70
C ALA A 6 -5.86 21.24 -1.41
N CYS A 7 -6.05 21.91 -0.28
CA CYS A 7 -7.37 22.32 0.20
C CYS A 7 -7.87 23.59 -0.50
N PHE A 8 -8.98 23.50 -1.15
CA PHE A 8 -9.95 24.38 -1.80
C PHE A 8 -9.47 25.38 -2.88
N PRO A 9 -9.93 25.32 -4.14
CA PRO A 9 -10.65 24.17 -4.70
C PRO A 9 -9.75 22.95 -4.76
N PHE A 10 -10.31 21.80 -4.51
CA PHE A 10 -9.56 20.54 -4.37
C PHE A 10 -8.70 20.24 -5.60
N ARG A 11 -7.39 20.36 -5.47
CA ARG A 11 -6.44 19.96 -6.50
C ARG A 11 -5.81 18.63 -6.07
N VAL A 12 -6.01 17.61 -6.88
CA VAL A 12 -5.34 16.32 -6.72
C VAL A 12 -4.11 16.30 -7.61
N LEU A 13 -2.98 15.95 -7.05
CA LEU A 13 -1.74 15.75 -7.78
C LEU A 13 -1.29 14.31 -7.61
N VAL A 14 -0.86 13.71 -8.69
CA VAL A 14 -0.25 12.37 -8.69
C VAL A 14 1.25 12.55 -8.82
N THR A 15 2.00 11.96 -7.89
CA THR A 15 3.46 12.03 -7.85
C THR A 15 4.05 10.65 -7.60
N PHE A 16 5.33 10.50 -7.83
CA PHE A 16 6.02 9.22 -7.74
C PHE A 16 7.21 9.32 -6.78
N GLN A 17 7.39 8.30 -5.96
CA GLN A 17 8.42 8.20 -4.93
C GLN A 17 9.16 6.85 -5.06
N SER A 18 10.23 6.70 -4.30
CA SER A 18 10.97 5.44 -4.13
C SER A 18 11.50 4.87 -5.44
N ARG A 19 12.39 5.63 -6.06
CA ARG A 19 13.07 5.21 -7.28
C ARG A 19 13.89 3.94 -7.05
N PHE A 20 13.68 2.94 -7.89
CA PHE A 20 14.50 1.73 -7.90
C PHE A 20 15.46 1.71 -9.11
N GLY A 21 16.75 1.50 -8.85
CA GLY A 21 17.75 1.37 -9.89
C GLY A 21 18.24 2.70 -10.50
N LYS A 22 18.95 2.60 -11.64
CA LYS A 22 19.60 3.75 -12.30
C LYS A 22 18.75 4.41 -13.39
N ALA A 23 17.68 3.78 -13.83
CA ALA A 23 16.80 4.31 -14.87
C ALA A 23 16.07 5.57 -14.37
N GLU A 24 15.67 6.43 -15.30
CA GLU A 24 14.81 7.57 -14.99
C GLU A 24 13.45 7.06 -14.51
N TRP A 25 12.99 7.59 -13.36
CA TRP A 25 11.71 7.20 -12.78
C TRP A 25 10.57 8.05 -13.31
N LEU A 26 9.35 7.60 -13.08
CA LEU A 26 8.14 8.35 -13.43
C LEU A 26 8.11 9.69 -12.72
N LYS A 27 7.63 10.71 -13.43
CA LYS A 27 7.52 12.09 -12.93
C LYS A 27 6.04 12.50 -12.81
N PRO A 28 5.72 13.52 -11.99
CA PRO A 28 6.64 14.32 -11.16
C PRO A 28 7.09 13.59 -9.89
N TYR A 29 8.27 13.93 -9.39
CA TYR A 29 8.77 13.40 -8.12
C TYR A 29 8.09 14.04 -6.92
N THR A 30 7.84 13.25 -5.87
CA THR A 30 7.07 13.67 -4.71
C THR A 30 7.70 14.81 -3.94
N GLN A 31 8.91 14.65 -3.43
CA GLN A 31 9.55 15.66 -2.60
C GLN A 31 9.72 17.01 -3.33
N PRO A 32 10.30 17.09 -4.54
CA PRO A 32 10.39 18.35 -5.27
C PRO A 32 9.03 19.01 -5.55
N THR A 33 7.98 18.22 -5.75
CA THR A 33 6.62 18.72 -5.93
C THR A 33 6.10 19.37 -4.65
N LEU A 34 6.29 18.73 -3.50
CA LEU A 34 5.89 19.25 -2.19
C LEU A 34 6.63 20.53 -1.83
N GLU A 35 7.95 20.56 -2.06
CA GLU A 35 8.77 21.77 -1.87
C GLU A 35 8.27 22.95 -2.75
N SER A 36 7.97 22.67 -4.01
CA SER A 36 7.42 23.67 -4.94
C SER A 36 6.06 24.18 -4.48
N LEU A 37 5.17 23.31 -4.01
CA LEU A 37 3.86 23.69 -3.48
C LEU A 37 4.00 24.60 -2.26
N ALA A 38 4.88 24.27 -1.32
CA ALA A 38 5.14 25.08 -0.15
C ALA A 38 5.69 26.48 -0.55
N ALA A 39 6.64 26.52 -1.49
CA ALA A 39 7.20 27.77 -2.01
C ALA A 39 6.16 28.65 -2.73
N GLN A 40 5.15 28.04 -3.37
CA GLN A 40 4.00 28.74 -3.98
C GLN A 40 2.96 29.21 -2.96
N GLY A 41 3.20 29.00 -1.66
CA GLY A 41 2.31 29.46 -0.58
C GLY A 41 1.25 28.46 -0.15
N ILE A 42 1.24 27.23 -0.66
CA ILE A 42 0.36 26.18 -0.16
C ILE A 42 0.78 25.82 1.27
N LYS A 43 -0.16 25.96 2.19
CA LYS A 43 0.11 25.79 3.63
C LYS A 43 -0.29 24.42 4.17
N ARG A 44 -1.13 23.69 3.46
CA ARG A 44 -1.59 22.36 3.86
C ARG A 44 -1.58 21.39 2.69
N VAL A 45 -1.09 20.19 2.95
CA VAL A 45 -1.23 19.03 2.07
C VAL A 45 -1.72 17.83 2.87
N ASP A 46 -2.57 17.02 2.25
CA ASP A 46 -2.97 15.71 2.71
C ASP A 46 -2.40 14.70 1.71
N VAL A 47 -1.65 13.72 2.21
CA VAL A 47 -0.87 12.80 1.37
C VAL A 47 -1.28 11.37 1.65
N MET A 48 -1.57 10.61 0.60
CA MET A 48 -1.86 9.18 0.69
C MET A 48 -1.02 8.39 -0.32
N CYS A 49 -0.73 7.15 -0.01
CA CYS A 49 0.07 6.24 -0.83
C CYS A 49 -0.79 5.08 -1.37
N PRO A 50 -1.63 5.29 -2.40
CA PRO A 50 -2.60 4.29 -2.84
C PRO A 50 -1.97 3.06 -3.50
N GLY A 51 -0.67 3.08 -3.80
CA GLY A 51 0.09 1.93 -4.26
C GLY A 51 0.50 0.95 -3.16
N PHE A 52 0.28 1.31 -1.90
CA PHE A 52 0.63 0.50 -0.73
C PHE A 52 -0.62 0.13 0.06
N VAL A 53 -0.78 -1.14 0.34
CA VAL A 53 -1.86 -1.67 1.17
C VAL A 53 -1.51 -1.56 2.66
N ALA A 54 -0.24 -1.76 2.99
CA ALA A 54 0.30 -1.63 4.33
C ALA A 54 1.42 -0.58 4.36
N ASP A 55 1.55 0.09 5.48
CA ASP A 55 2.67 0.99 5.72
C ASP A 55 4.00 0.24 5.74
N CYS A 56 5.00 0.87 5.17
CA CYS A 56 6.35 0.34 5.03
C CYS A 56 7.37 1.50 5.14
N LEU A 57 8.64 1.21 4.92
CA LEU A 57 9.70 2.20 5.00
C LEU A 57 9.45 3.38 4.05
N GLU A 58 9.02 3.09 2.83
CA GLU A 58 8.74 4.10 1.80
C GLU A 58 7.59 5.03 2.19
N THR A 59 6.63 4.54 2.94
CA THR A 59 5.48 5.37 3.36
C THR A 59 5.74 6.10 4.68
N LEU A 60 6.42 5.46 5.63
CA LEU A 60 6.64 6.04 6.96
C LEU A 60 7.88 6.93 7.01
N GLU A 61 9.01 6.50 6.45
CA GLU A 61 10.23 7.30 6.43
C GLU A 61 10.21 8.31 5.29
N GLU A 62 10.17 7.86 4.04
CA GLU A 62 10.31 8.77 2.90
C GLU A 62 9.15 9.78 2.79
N ILE A 63 7.90 9.35 3.03
CA ILE A 63 6.73 10.23 2.89
C ILE A 63 6.37 10.91 4.21
N ALA A 64 6.11 10.15 5.27
CA ALA A 64 5.57 10.72 6.49
C ALA A 64 6.63 11.47 7.35
N MET A 65 7.92 11.22 7.11
CA MET A 65 9.02 11.93 7.79
C MET A 65 9.74 12.88 6.82
N GLU A 66 10.50 12.38 5.85
CA GLU A 66 11.38 13.20 4.98
C GLU A 66 10.58 14.19 4.13
N CYS A 67 9.56 13.75 3.40
CA CYS A 67 8.73 14.63 2.58
C CYS A 67 7.95 15.65 3.43
N LYS A 68 7.52 15.27 4.62
CA LYS A 68 6.90 16.21 5.59
C LYS A 68 7.88 17.27 6.02
N GLU A 69 9.11 16.89 6.41
CA GLU A 69 10.15 17.85 6.82
C GLU A 69 10.45 18.83 5.69
N ALA A 70 10.73 18.32 4.50
CA ALA A 70 10.99 19.14 3.32
C ALA A 70 9.85 20.14 3.00
N PHE A 71 8.59 19.70 3.12
CA PHE A 71 7.42 20.59 2.93
C PHE A 71 7.34 21.70 3.98
N LEU A 72 7.56 21.34 5.25
CA LEU A 72 7.50 22.32 6.36
C LEU A 72 8.66 23.34 6.27
N GLU A 73 9.88 22.91 5.98
CA GLU A 73 11.04 23.76 5.78
C GLU A 73 10.86 24.77 4.66
N LYS A 74 10.17 24.42 3.58
CA LYS A 74 9.86 25.31 2.46
C LYS A 74 8.68 26.24 2.71
N GLY A 75 8.14 26.28 3.92
CA GLY A 75 7.10 27.22 4.35
C GLY A 75 5.69 26.66 4.36
N GLY A 76 5.51 25.36 4.17
CA GLY A 76 4.29 24.62 4.51
C GLY A 76 4.00 24.71 6.01
N LYS A 77 2.75 24.44 6.41
CA LYS A 77 2.36 24.50 7.83
C LYS A 77 1.77 23.18 8.34
N THR A 78 1.04 22.49 7.49
CA THR A 78 0.34 21.26 7.87
C THR A 78 0.58 20.19 6.82
N PHE A 79 1.22 19.13 7.21
CA PHE A 79 1.38 17.93 6.41
C PHE A 79 0.61 16.80 7.10
N HIS A 80 -0.40 16.28 6.45
CA HIS A 80 -1.20 15.18 6.96
C HIS A 80 -0.95 13.94 6.11
N TYR A 81 -0.28 12.95 6.70
CA TYR A 81 -0.14 11.63 6.10
C TYR A 81 -1.38 10.80 6.43
N ILE A 82 -2.01 10.25 5.40
CA ILE A 82 -3.15 9.32 5.53
C ILE A 82 -2.57 7.91 5.54
N PRO A 83 -2.66 7.17 6.65
CA PRO A 83 -2.09 5.83 6.75
C PRO A 83 -2.65 4.88 5.69
N CYS A 84 -1.87 3.88 5.33
CA CYS A 84 -2.33 2.76 4.52
C CYS A 84 -3.44 1.97 5.25
N LEU A 85 -4.07 1.04 4.56
CA LEU A 85 -5.20 0.27 5.11
C LEU A 85 -4.76 -0.65 6.26
N ASN A 86 -3.51 -1.12 6.23
CA ASN A 86 -2.91 -1.97 7.26
C ASN A 86 -3.83 -3.17 7.61
N GLU A 87 -4.08 -3.36 8.91
CA GLU A 87 -4.97 -4.40 9.44
C GLU A 87 -6.38 -3.90 9.78
N SER A 88 -6.85 -2.83 9.14
CA SER A 88 -8.19 -2.32 9.39
C SER A 88 -9.26 -3.37 9.12
N ASP A 89 -10.25 -3.52 10.00
CA ASP A 89 -11.32 -4.51 9.90
C ASP A 89 -12.06 -4.42 8.56
N ALA A 90 -12.31 -3.21 8.07
CA ALA A 90 -12.99 -3.00 6.79
C ALA A 90 -12.19 -3.59 5.63
N TRP A 91 -10.86 -3.44 5.64
CA TRP A 91 -9.97 -3.99 4.63
C TRP A 91 -9.86 -5.52 4.73
N ILE A 92 -9.67 -6.04 5.94
CA ILE A 92 -9.60 -7.49 6.18
C ILE A 92 -10.89 -8.18 5.73
N ASN A 93 -12.05 -7.61 6.04
CA ASN A 93 -13.34 -8.13 5.59
C ASN A 93 -13.48 -8.09 4.07
N ALA A 94 -13.07 -6.99 3.43
CA ALA A 94 -13.09 -6.89 1.97
C ALA A 94 -12.18 -7.93 1.30
N LEU A 95 -10.97 -8.16 1.83
CA LEU A 95 -10.07 -9.21 1.37
C LEU A 95 -10.68 -10.61 1.55
N ALA A 96 -11.31 -10.87 2.69
CA ALA A 96 -11.97 -12.14 2.97
C ALA A 96 -13.11 -12.40 1.98
N ASP A 97 -13.92 -11.38 1.69
CA ASP A 97 -15.03 -11.49 0.73
C ASP A 97 -14.53 -11.72 -0.70
N LEU A 98 -13.51 -10.98 -1.10
CA LEU A 98 -12.86 -11.18 -2.40
C LEU A 98 -12.29 -12.59 -2.54
N THR A 99 -11.62 -13.07 -1.50
CA THR A 99 -11.06 -14.41 -1.44
C THR A 99 -12.16 -15.47 -1.54
N ARG A 100 -13.22 -15.35 -0.77
CA ARG A 100 -14.38 -16.27 -0.83
C ARG A 100 -15.00 -16.31 -2.23
N ALA A 101 -15.18 -15.14 -2.85
CA ALA A 101 -15.73 -15.05 -4.21
C ALA A 101 -14.87 -15.80 -5.26
N HIS A 102 -13.55 -15.83 -5.06
CA HIS A 102 -12.64 -16.50 -5.99
C HIS A 102 -12.39 -17.97 -5.66
N LEU A 103 -12.56 -18.38 -4.41
CA LEU A 103 -12.44 -19.78 -4.03
C LEU A 103 -13.58 -20.65 -4.57
N GLY A 104 -14.77 -20.06 -4.82
CA GLY A 104 -15.92 -20.77 -5.33
C GLY A 104 -16.22 -22.03 -4.53
N ASN A 105 -16.36 -23.15 -5.22
CA ASN A 105 -16.68 -24.45 -4.63
C ASN A 105 -15.53 -25.10 -3.81
N TRP A 106 -14.37 -24.50 -3.72
CA TRP A 106 -13.29 -25.00 -2.85
C TRP A 106 -13.69 -24.97 -1.37
N LEU A 107 -14.60 -24.08 -1.00
CA LEU A 107 -15.14 -24.00 0.37
C LEU A 107 -16.18 -25.08 0.67
N ASP A 108 -16.78 -25.68 -0.36
CA ASP A 108 -17.83 -26.70 -0.26
C ASP A 108 -17.28 -28.12 -0.28
N ILE A 109 -15.97 -28.27 -0.38
CA ILE A 109 -15.33 -29.60 -0.38
C ILE A 109 -15.46 -30.18 1.03
N ALA A 110 -16.29 -31.23 1.16
CA ALA A 110 -16.39 -31.98 2.39
C ALA A 110 -14.99 -32.48 2.81
N PRO A 111 -14.66 -32.46 4.10
CA PRO A 111 -13.39 -33.01 4.57
C PRO A 111 -13.21 -34.41 4.06
N ALA A 112 -12.08 -34.69 3.43
CA ALA A 112 -11.77 -36.04 2.97
C ALA A 112 -11.90 -37.02 4.12
N ASP A 113 -12.50 -38.19 3.88
CA ASP A 113 -12.57 -39.26 4.88
C ASP A 113 -11.16 -39.76 5.25
N ALA A 114 -11.08 -40.57 6.31
CA ALA A 114 -9.81 -41.04 6.84
C ALA A 114 -8.99 -41.83 5.82
N SER A 115 -9.64 -42.62 4.95
CA SER A 115 -8.98 -43.45 3.94
C SER A 115 -8.40 -42.56 2.81
N THR A 116 -9.17 -41.63 2.34
CA THR A 116 -8.73 -40.62 1.35
C THR A 116 -7.56 -39.79 1.86
N ARG A 117 -7.60 -39.35 3.11
CA ARG A 117 -6.49 -38.59 3.73
C ARG A 117 -5.22 -39.45 3.84
N ALA A 118 -5.35 -40.73 4.21
CA ALA A 118 -4.21 -41.65 4.26
C ALA A 118 -3.56 -41.80 2.89
N ALA A 119 -4.36 -42.03 1.84
CA ALA A 119 -3.88 -42.18 0.47
C ALA A 119 -3.22 -40.88 -0.06
N MET A 120 -3.76 -39.71 0.28
CA MET A 120 -3.17 -38.41 -0.05
C MET A 120 -1.81 -38.22 0.64
N LEU A 121 -1.71 -38.59 1.92
CA LEU A 121 -0.47 -38.50 2.69
C LEU A 121 0.62 -39.43 2.14
N GLU A 122 0.28 -40.66 1.81
CA GLU A 122 1.22 -41.63 1.16
C GLU A 122 1.75 -41.06 -0.16
N ARG A 123 0.86 -40.54 -0.99
CA ARG A 123 1.24 -39.93 -2.27
C ARG A 123 2.15 -38.68 -2.07
N ALA A 124 1.82 -37.85 -1.11
CA ALA A 124 2.65 -36.69 -0.79
C ALA A 124 4.06 -37.10 -0.32
N ARG A 125 4.15 -38.15 0.52
CA ARG A 125 5.44 -38.71 0.97
C ARG A 125 6.24 -39.31 -0.17
N ALA A 126 5.59 -40.04 -1.06
CA ALA A 126 6.23 -40.61 -2.26
C ALA A 126 6.79 -39.51 -3.19
N LEU A 127 6.21 -38.34 -3.17
CA LEU A 127 6.67 -37.15 -3.91
C LEU A 127 7.69 -36.29 -3.12
N GLY A 128 8.15 -36.77 -1.95
CA GLY A 128 9.20 -36.11 -1.17
C GLY A 128 8.73 -35.08 -0.15
N ALA A 129 7.43 -35.04 0.19
CA ALA A 129 6.95 -34.21 1.28
C ALA A 129 7.57 -34.66 2.62
N ARG A 130 8.14 -33.69 3.35
CA ARG A 130 8.65 -33.90 4.72
C ARG A 130 7.52 -33.66 5.73
N GLN A 131 7.53 -34.41 6.82
CA GLN A 131 6.60 -34.15 7.96
C GLN A 131 6.92 -32.86 8.64
#